data_05497bb3ee1a083706e4111f7efaa9ba
#
_entry.id   05497bb3ee1a083706e4111f7efaa9ba
#
_cell.length_a   1.000
_cell.length_b   1.000
_cell.length_c   1.000
_cell.angle_alpha   90.00
_cell.angle_beta   90.00
_cell.angle_gamma   90.00
#
_symmetry.space_group_name_H-M   'P 1'
#
loop_
_entity.id
_entity.type
_entity.pdbx_description
1 polymer ?
#
loop_
_entity_poly.entity_id
_entity_poly.type
_entity_poly.pdbx_seq_one_letter_code
_entity_poly.pdbx_strand_id
1 'polypeptide(L)'
;MTTVYAREEHLSADEYIDVVAKSGLNRPIEDRARVERMLANANLFVTARQGGRLVGFARSLTDFCFCCYLSDLAVDKACQGQGIGKRLIEETRAAAGGPSTTTLLLSAPTAVSFYKSFKMPQADNCFLYRRER
;
A
#
# COMPACT_ATOMS: atom_id res chain seq x y z
N MET A 1 -17.70 -11.97 -4.63
CA MET A 1 -16.52 -12.84 -4.61
C MET A 1 -15.73 -12.58 -3.32
N THR A 2 -15.29 -13.65 -2.67
CA THR A 2 -14.53 -13.54 -1.42
C THR A 2 -13.15 -12.95 -1.66
N THR A 3 -12.78 -11.99 -0.81
CA THR A 3 -11.45 -11.39 -0.83
C THR A 3 -10.59 -12.04 0.25
N VAL A 4 -9.43 -12.56 -0.14
CA VAL A 4 -8.47 -13.18 0.77
C VAL A 4 -7.32 -12.21 1.00
N TYR A 5 -7.05 -11.90 2.27
CA TYR A 5 -5.95 -11.03 2.69
C TYR A 5 -4.81 -11.89 3.22
N ALA A 6 -3.59 -11.57 2.82
CA ALA A 6 -2.43 -12.32 3.26
C ALA A 6 -1.18 -11.43 3.27
N ARG A 7 -0.25 -11.77 4.15
CA ARG A 7 1.12 -11.27 4.06
C ARG A 7 1.88 -12.19 3.11
N GLU A 8 2.44 -11.63 2.04
CA GLU A 8 3.25 -12.38 1.08
C GLU A 8 4.67 -11.86 1.13
N GLU A 9 5.66 -12.75 0.99
CA GLU A 9 7.07 -12.36 1.06
C GLU A 9 7.51 -11.56 -0.16
N HIS A 10 6.91 -11.83 -1.30
CA HIS A 10 7.26 -11.23 -2.58
C HIS A 10 6.01 -10.83 -3.35
N LEU A 11 6.14 -9.79 -4.14
CA LEU A 11 5.12 -9.37 -5.09
C LEU A 11 5.80 -9.23 -6.46
N SER A 12 5.24 -9.85 -7.48
CA SER A 12 5.83 -9.77 -8.82
C SER A 12 5.64 -8.39 -9.44
N ALA A 13 6.61 -7.98 -10.27
CA ALA A 13 6.49 -6.73 -11.01
C ALA A 13 5.27 -6.75 -11.93
N ASP A 14 4.94 -7.88 -12.54
CA ASP A 14 3.76 -7.99 -13.41
C ASP A 14 2.47 -7.70 -12.65
N GLU A 15 2.28 -8.32 -11.49
CA GLU A 15 1.10 -8.06 -10.66
C GLU A 15 1.06 -6.64 -10.12
N TYR A 16 2.21 -6.12 -9.67
CA TYR A 16 2.32 -4.74 -9.19
C TYR A 16 1.89 -3.75 -10.27
N ILE A 17 2.47 -3.86 -11.46
CA ILE A 17 2.20 -2.96 -12.59
C ILE A 17 0.72 -3.04 -12.99
N ASP A 18 0.16 -4.25 -13.06
CA ASP A 18 -1.25 -4.45 -13.41
C ASP A 18 -2.19 -3.72 -12.43
N VAL A 19 -2.00 -3.93 -11.13
CA VAL A 19 -2.87 -3.34 -10.12
C VAL A 19 -2.69 -1.83 -10.04
N VAL A 20 -1.45 -1.34 -10.10
CA VAL A 20 -1.19 0.11 -10.08
C VAL A 20 -1.86 0.79 -11.28
N ALA A 21 -1.73 0.21 -12.47
CA ALA A 21 -2.37 0.76 -13.67
C ALA A 21 -3.89 0.84 -13.52
N LYS A 22 -4.50 -0.15 -12.86
CA LYS A 22 -5.96 -0.21 -12.65
C LYS A 22 -6.43 0.62 -11.45
N SER A 23 -5.54 0.98 -10.55
CA SER A 23 -5.90 1.68 -9.30
C SER A 23 -5.97 3.18 -9.43
N GLY A 24 -5.24 3.75 -10.38
CA GLY A 24 -5.05 5.20 -10.48
C GLY A 24 -3.92 5.74 -9.62
N LEU A 25 -3.20 4.89 -8.89
CA LEU A 25 -2.03 5.32 -8.12
C LEU A 25 -0.90 5.73 -9.08
N ASN A 26 -0.30 6.90 -8.82
CA ASN A 26 0.79 7.40 -9.65
C ASN A 26 2.12 6.81 -9.18
N ARG A 27 2.67 5.87 -9.97
CA ARG A 27 3.98 5.25 -9.74
C ARG A 27 4.66 5.05 -11.09
N PRO A 28 6.01 4.91 -11.11
CA PRO A 28 6.77 4.83 -12.37
C PRO A 28 6.69 3.43 -13.01
N ILE A 29 5.48 2.98 -13.35
CA ILE A 29 5.25 1.63 -13.86
C ILE A 29 5.75 1.43 -15.29
N GLU A 30 6.05 2.49 -16.01
CA GLU A 30 6.72 2.43 -17.32
C GLU A 30 8.20 2.09 -17.21
N ASP A 31 8.79 2.22 -16.02
CA ASP A 31 10.18 1.89 -15.72
C ASP A 31 10.24 0.59 -14.91
N ARG A 32 10.25 -0.53 -15.63
CA ARG A 32 10.19 -1.85 -15.00
C ARG A 32 11.37 -2.11 -14.07
N ALA A 33 12.58 -1.71 -14.46
CA ALA A 33 13.76 -1.91 -13.63
C ALA A 33 13.64 -1.16 -12.30
N ARG A 34 13.08 0.04 -12.32
CA ARG A 34 12.81 0.81 -11.11
C ARG A 34 11.77 0.12 -10.23
N VAL A 35 10.70 -0.38 -10.82
CA VAL A 35 9.68 -1.14 -10.08
C VAL A 35 10.29 -2.37 -9.42
N GLU A 36 11.12 -3.13 -10.15
CA GLU A 36 11.77 -4.31 -9.59
C GLU A 36 12.66 -3.96 -8.40
N ARG A 37 13.38 -2.83 -8.45
CA ARG A 37 14.19 -2.35 -7.31
C ARG A 37 13.31 -1.93 -6.14
N MET A 38 12.19 -1.27 -6.38
CA MET A 38 11.24 -0.90 -5.34
C MET A 38 10.74 -2.15 -4.61
N LEU A 39 10.36 -3.17 -5.36
CA LEU A 39 9.85 -4.42 -4.78
C LEU A 39 10.93 -5.20 -4.04
N ALA A 40 12.14 -5.24 -4.57
CA ALA A 40 13.25 -5.95 -3.94
C ALA A 40 13.67 -5.35 -2.59
N ASN A 41 13.43 -4.06 -2.39
CA ASN A 41 13.85 -3.34 -1.19
C ASN A 41 12.71 -3.04 -0.21
N ALA A 42 11.50 -3.49 -0.50
CA ALA A 42 10.41 -3.47 0.47
C ALA A 42 10.41 -4.79 1.26
N ASN A 43 9.93 -4.73 2.50
CA ASN A 43 9.97 -5.92 3.37
C ASN A 43 8.63 -6.29 4.00
N LEU A 44 7.55 -5.63 3.58
CA LEU A 44 6.21 -6.00 4.01
C LEU A 44 5.22 -5.78 2.87
N PHE A 45 4.63 -6.87 2.41
CA PHE A 45 3.56 -6.85 1.41
C PHE A 45 2.32 -7.47 2.02
N VAL A 46 1.22 -6.73 2.03
CA VAL A 46 -0.10 -7.27 2.35
C VAL A 46 -0.91 -7.24 1.08
N THR A 47 -1.51 -8.37 0.74
CA THR A 47 -2.22 -8.55 -0.52
C THR A 47 -3.70 -8.81 -0.30
N ALA A 48 -4.50 -8.42 -1.27
CA ALA A 48 -5.92 -8.76 -1.38
C ALA A 48 -6.11 -9.47 -2.72
N ARG A 49 -6.63 -10.70 -2.66
CA ARG A 49 -6.85 -11.53 -3.85
C ARG A 49 -8.30 -11.98 -3.92
N GLN A 50 -8.81 -12.04 -5.14
CA GLN A 50 -10.14 -12.60 -5.44
C GLN A 50 -9.96 -13.69 -6.49
N GLY A 51 -10.25 -14.93 -6.13
CA GLY A 51 -10.03 -16.07 -7.02
C GLY A 51 -8.57 -16.21 -7.45
N GLY A 52 -7.62 -15.89 -6.57
CA GLY A 52 -6.20 -15.94 -6.86
C GLY A 52 -5.65 -14.70 -7.58
N ARG A 53 -6.51 -13.85 -8.14
CA ARG A 53 -6.09 -12.63 -8.83
C ARG A 53 -5.83 -11.52 -7.82
N LEU A 54 -4.69 -10.85 -7.94
CA LEU A 54 -4.39 -9.68 -7.11
C LEU A 54 -5.32 -8.53 -7.48
N VAL A 55 -6.06 -8.01 -6.50
CA VAL A 55 -6.96 -6.87 -6.68
C VAL A 55 -6.54 -5.66 -5.87
N GLY A 56 -5.65 -5.83 -4.91
CA GLY A 56 -5.11 -4.74 -4.12
C GLY A 56 -3.90 -5.17 -3.32
N PHE A 57 -3.10 -4.20 -2.89
CA PHE A 57 -1.95 -4.48 -2.05
C PHE A 57 -1.52 -3.23 -1.28
N ALA A 58 -0.77 -3.47 -0.20
CA ALA A 58 -0.02 -2.46 0.51
C ALA A 58 1.45 -2.86 0.52
N ARG A 59 2.34 -1.97 0.08
CA ARG A 59 3.78 -2.18 0.09
C ARG A 59 4.42 -1.25 1.11
N SER A 60 5.16 -1.82 2.05
CA SER A 60 5.73 -1.07 3.17
C SER A 60 7.19 -1.39 3.42
N LEU A 61 7.86 -0.44 4.08
CA LEU A 61 9.20 -0.62 4.63
C LEU A 61 9.08 -0.40 6.14
N THR A 62 9.54 -1.37 6.93
CA THR A 62 9.35 -1.35 8.38
C THR A 62 10.47 -2.07 9.10
N ASP A 63 10.75 -1.67 10.35
CA ASP A 63 11.65 -2.41 11.23
C ASP A 63 10.90 -3.42 12.12
N PHE A 64 9.57 -3.48 12.01
CA PHE A 64 8.68 -4.36 12.78
C PHE A 64 8.67 -4.10 14.28
N CYS A 65 9.19 -2.99 14.75
CA CYS A 65 9.26 -2.71 16.21
C CYS A 65 9.06 -1.25 16.58
N PHE A 66 9.21 -0.31 15.65
CA PHE A 66 9.12 1.11 15.97
C PHE A 66 8.45 1.94 14.86
N CYS A 67 8.76 1.68 13.58
CA CYS A 67 8.24 2.47 12.48
C CYS A 67 7.85 1.61 11.28
N CYS A 68 6.87 2.11 10.52
CA CYS A 68 6.43 1.51 9.27
C CYS A 68 6.02 2.63 8.31
N TYR A 69 6.65 2.67 7.14
CA TYR A 69 6.20 3.53 6.06
C TYR A 69 5.44 2.71 5.03
N LEU A 70 4.12 2.91 4.99
CA LEU A 70 3.25 2.34 3.97
C LEU A 70 3.36 3.21 2.72
N SER A 71 4.23 2.81 1.80
CA SER A 71 4.58 3.61 0.63
C SER A 71 3.53 3.55 -0.47
N ASP A 72 2.98 2.36 -0.73
CA ASP A 72 2.00 2.17 -1.80
C ASP A 72 0.77 1.46 -1.25
N LEU A 73 -0.39 2.06 -1.48
CA LEU A 73 -1.69 1.43 -1.27
C LEU A 73 -2.45 1.51 -2.58
N ALA A 74 -2.72 0.38 -3.20
CA ALA A 74 -3.39 0.32 -4.49
C ALA A 74 -4.52 -0.70 -4.47
N VAL A 75 -5.67 -0.31 -4.99
CA VAL A 75 -6.83 -1.19 -5.16
C VAL A 75 -7.38 -0.97 -6.57
N ASP A 76 -7.58 -2.05 -7.32
CA ASP A 76 -8.21 -2.03 -8.63
C ASP A 76 -9.53 -1.26 -8.53
N LYS A 77 -9.73 -0.28 -9.42
CA LYS A 77 -10.95 0.56 -9.40
C LYS A 77 -12.23 -0.25 -9.47
N ALA A 78 -12.21 -1.38 -10.15
CA ALA A 78 -13.37 -2.27 -10.23
C ALA A 78 -13.73 -2.90 -8.89
N CYS A 79 -12.80 -2.90 -7.92
CA CYS A 79 -12.97 -3.49 -6.60
C CYS A 79 -13.04 -2.45 -5.48
N GLN A 80 -12.99 -1.16 -5.79
CA GLN A 80 -13.10 -0.10 -4.79
C GLN A 80 -14.53 -0.03 -4.23
N GLY A 81 -14.67 0.55 -3.03
CA GLY A 81 -15.96 0.63 -2.37
C GLY A 81 -16.35 -0.64 -1.61
N GLN A 82 -15.45 -1.61 -1.48
CA GLN A 82 -15.68 -2.87 -0.77
C GLN A 82 -14.91 -2.97 0.56
N GLY A 83 -14.26 -1.88 0.99
CA GLY A 83 -13.49 -1.86 2.23
C GLY A 83 -12.08 -2.47 2.10
N ILE A 84 -11.61 -2.79 0.90
CA ILE A 84 -10.33 -3.45 0.70
C ILE A 84 -9.17 -2.56 1.14
N GLY A 85 -9.16 -1.28 0.76
CA GLY A 85 -8.09 -0.37 1.12
C GLY A 85 -7.94 -0.21 2.63
N LYS A 86 -9.04 -0.02 3.33
CA LYS A 86 -9.04 0.07 4.80
C LYS A 86 -8.50 -1.21 5.43
N ARG A 87 -8.94 -2.37 4.95
CA ARG A 87 -8.48 -3.66 5.46
C ARG A 87 -6.99 -3.87 5.23
N LEU A 88 -6.47 -3.46 4.07
CA LEU A 88 -5.04 -3.53 3.78
C LEU A 88 -4.22 -2.69 4.78
N ILE A 89 -4.71 -1.52 5.15
CA ILE A 89 -4.05 -0.68 6.16
C ILE A 89 -4.07 -1.37 7.52
N GLU A 90 -5.20 -1.91 7.93
CA GLU A 90 -5.35 -2.61 9.22
C GLU A 90 -4.41 -3.81 9.31
N GLU A 91 -4.36 -4.63 8.27
CA GLU A 91 -3.48 -5.80 8.22
C GLU A 91 -2.01 -5.39 8.21
N THR A 92 -1.67 -4.31 7.52
CA THR A 92 -0.31 -3.77 7.52
C THR A 92 0.11 -3.33 8.92
N ARG A 93 -0.75 -2.59 9.62
CA ARG A 93 -0.46 -2.17 11.00
C ARG A 93 -0.21 -3.36 11.92
N ALA A 94 -1.08 -4.36 11.84
CA ALA A 94 -0.94 -5.56 12.66
C ALA A 94 0.37 -6.30 12.36
N ALA A 95 0.71 -6.48 11.09
CA ALA A 95 1.94 -7.16 10.67
C ALA A 95 3.20 -6.39 11.04
N ALA A 96 3.14 -5.06 11.06
CA ALA A 96 4.29 -4.19 11.34
C ALA A 96 4.57 -4.00 12.84
N GLY A 97 3.78 -4.58 13.73
CA GLY A 97 4.00 -4.49 15.17
C GLY A 97 2.84 -3.88 15.97
N GLY A 98 1.77 -3.51 15.31
CA GLY A 98 0.55 -3.01 15.96
C GLY A 98 0.78 -1.76 16.80
N PRO A 99 0.39 -1.77 18.09
CA PRO A 99 0.47 -0.56 18.93
C PRO A 99 1.90 -0.07 19.20
N SER A 100 2.90 -0.92 19.05
CA SER A 100 4.29 -0.54 19.32
C SER A 100 4.97 0.15 18.15
N THR A 101 4.31 0.23 17.00
CA THR A 101 4.90 0.74 15.76
C THR A 101 4.07 1.92 15.23
N THR A 102 4.75 3.02 14.93
CA THR A 102 4.12 4.13 14.20
C THR A 102 4.05 3.76 12.72
N THR A 103 2.83 3.69 12.19
CA THR A 103 2.60 3.48 10.76
C THR A 103 2.15 4.80 10.13
N LEU A 104 2.86 5.23 9.09
CA LEU A 104 2.53 6.46 8.38
C LEU A 104 2.42 6.21 6.88
N LEU A 105 1.69 7.08 6.21
CA LEU A 105 1.61 7.13 4.76
C LEU A 105 1.49 8.57 4.29
N LEU A 106 1.84 8.81 3.04
CA LEU A 106 1.64 10.09 2.38
C LEU A 106 0.48 9.94 1.40
N SER A 107 -0.60 10.66 1.64
CA SER A 107 -1.78 10.59 0.78
C SER A 107 -1.58 11.36 -0.51
N ALA A 108 -1.99 10.77 -1.65
CA ALA A 108 -2.21 11.56 -2.85
C ALA A 108 -3.29 12.63 -2.56
N PRO A 109 -3.19 13.82 -3.17
CA PRO A 109 -4.20 14.88 -2.92
C PRO A 109 -5.64 14.42 -3.15
N THR A 110 -5.85 13.54 -4.12
CA THR A 110 -7.19 13.01 -4.45
C THR A 110 -7.68 11.91 -3.51
N ALA A 111 -6.82 11.41 -2.62
CA ALA A 111 -7.15 10.31 -1.71
C ALA A 111 -7.36 10.75 -0.26
N VAL A 112 -7.21 12.04 0.06
CA VAL A 112 -7.33 12.53 1.44
C VAL A 112 -8.69 12.20 2.04
N SER A 113 -9.77 12.35 1.26
CA SER A 113 -11.12 12.05 1.73
C SER A 113 -11.31 10.58 2.08
N PHE A 114 -10.63 9.68 1.35
CA PHE A 114 -10.66 8.25 1.65
C PHE A 114 -10.12 7.97 3.06
N TYR A 115 -8.94 8.51 3.40
CA TYR A 115 -8.36 8.30 4.73
C TYR A 115 -9.19 8.96 5.83
N LYS A 116 -9.77 10.12 5.57
CA LYS A 116 -10.67 10.79 6.52
C LYS A 116 -11.96 10.01 6.74
N SER A 117 -12.43 9.26 5.76
CA SER A 117 -13.70 8.53 5.85
C SER A 117 -13.73 7.51 6.98
N PHE A 118 -12.57 6.94 7.34
CA PHE A 118 -12.46 6.03 8.48
C PHE A 118 -11.63 6.62 9.63
N LYS A 119 -11.51 7.95 9.66
CA LYS A 119 -10.93 8.71 10.76
C LYS A 119 -9.45 8.35 11.04
N MET A 120 -8.68 8.07 10.01
CA MET A 120 -7.25 7.90 10.17
C MET A 120 -6.64 9.25 10.59
N PRO A 121 -5.91 9.33 11.73
CA PRO A 121 -5.36 10.60 12.20
C PRO A 121 -4.38 11.18 11.18
N GLN A 122 -4.52 12.47 10.93
CA GLN A 122 -3.66 13.21 10.00
C GLN A 122 -2.61 13.98 10.78
N ALA A 123 -1.33 13.78 10.45
CA ALA A 123 -0.22 14.50 11.08
C ALA A 123 -0.02 15.86 10.42
N ASP A 124 0.38 16.85 11.22
CA ASP A 124 0.69 18.21 10.73
C ASP A 124 2.18 18.56 10.86
N ASN A 125 2.99 17.59 11.28
CA ASN A 125 4.42 17.79 11.57
C ASN A 125 5.33 16.99 10.64
N CYS A 126 4.89 16.73 9.42
CA CYS A 126 5.69 16.01 8.43
C CYS A 126 6.58 16.98 7.65
N PHE A 127 7.90 16.71 7.66
CA PHE A 127 8.87 17.43 6.85
C PHE A 127 9.31 16.53 5.71
N LEU A 128 9.34 17.03 4.48
CA LEU A 128 9.41 16.21 3.31
C LEU A 128 10.31 16.82 2.23
N TYR A 129 11.32 16.05 1.81
CA TYR A 129 11.99 16.33 0.55
C TYR A 129 11.32 15.47 -0.52
N ARG A 130 10.67 16.11 -1.47
CA ARG A 130 10.05 15.37 -2.57
C ARG A 130 11.10 14.96 -3.58
N ARG A 131 10.94 13.76 -4.15
CA ARG A 131 11.75 13.38 -5.30
C ARG A 131 11.44 14.30 -6.47
N GLU A 132 12.41 14.52 -7.34
CA GLU A 132 12.24 15.37 -8.52
C GLU A 132 11.93 14.56 -9.79
N ARG A 133 12.11 13.22 -9.73
CA ARG A 133 11.91 12.33 -10.88
C ARG A 133 11.71 10.87 -10.42
#